data_3c09ccebb0bc104470d85ace6ff96ca2
#
_entry.id   3c09ccebb0bc104470d85ace6ff96ca2
#
_cell.length_a   1.000
_cell.length_b   1.000
_cell.length_c   1.000
_cell.angle_alpha   90.00
_cell.angle_beta   90.00
_cell.angle_gamma   90.00
#
_symmetry.space_group_name_H-M   'P 1'
#
loop_
_entity.id
_entity.type
_entity.pdbx_description
1 polymer ?
#
loop_
_entity_poly.entity_id
_entity_poly.type
_entity_poly.pdbx_seq_one_letter_code
_entity_poly.pdbx_strand_id
1 'polypeptide(L)' 'MKLKGTIRRNDLEGGHWTMETDGGETYMLAGSLDGVKDGMKAEVEGKVDKGAMGIGMTGPQFTVQKLNAL' A
#
# COMPACT_ATOMS: atom_id res chain seq x y z
N MET A 1 -3.78 -12.37 -2.59
CA MET A 1 -2.79 -12.12 -1.55
C MET A 1 -3.31 -11.05 -0.60
N LYS A 2 -3.08 -11.23 0.68
CA LYS A 2 -3.54 -10.28 1.70
C LYS A 2 -2.34 -9.73 2.46
N LEU A 3 -2.40 -8.42 2.75
CA LEU A 3 -1.39 -7.76 3.56
C LEU A 3 -2.08 -7.05 4.71
N LYS A 4 -1.46 -7.12 5.88
CA LYS A 4 -1.89 -6.37 7.05
C LYS A 4 -0.79 -5.42 7.47
N GLY A 5 -1.17 -4.24 7.86
CA GLY A 5 -0.20 -3.29 8.36
C GLY A 5 -0.79 -1.91 8.51
N THR A 6 0.09 -0.93 8.54
CA THR A 6 -0.27 0.46 8.72
C THR A 6 -0.16 1.19 7.39
N ILE A 7 -1.22 1.88 7.01
CA ILE A 7 -1.23 2.69 5.80
C ILE A 7 -0.63 4.05 6.13
N ARG A 8 0.31 4.48 5.30
CA ARG A 8 0.98 5.76 5.46
C ARG A 8 0.82 6.57 4.18
N ARG A 9 0.64 7.85 4.35
CA ARG A 9 0.61 8.76 3.23
C ARG A 9 2.01 9.30 2.96
N ASN A 10 2.42 9.20 1.71
CA ASN A 10 3.69 9.75 1.27
C ASN A 10 3.39 10.92 0.34
N ASP A 11 3.79 12.11 0.73
CA ASP A 11 3.50 13.33 -0.02
C ASP A 11 4.49 13.59 -1.16
N LEU A 12 5.44 12.72 -1.37
CA LEU A 12 6.39 12.85 -2.47
C LEU A 12 5.67 12.65 -3.80
N GLU A 13 6.00 13.47 -4.77
CA GLU A 13 5.52 13.34 -6.16
C GLU A 13 3.99 13.32 -6.29
N GLY A 14 3.31 14.18 -5.58
CA GLY A 14 1.87 14.31 -5.71
C GLY A 14 1.04 13.45 -4.80
N GLY A 15 1.67 12.73 -3.93
CA GLY A 15 0.98 11.94 -2.93
C GLY A 15 0.76 10.51 -3.33
N HIS A 16 1.29 9.61 -2.52
CA HIS A 16 1.12 8.17 -2.69
C HIS A 16 0.73 7.55 -1.36
N TRP A 17 0.07 6.41 -1.44
CA TRP A 17 -0.22 5.62 -0.26
C TRP A 17 0.73 4.43 -0.21
N THR A 18 1.28 4.18 0.96
CA THR A 18 2.14 3.02 1.18
C THR A 18 1.60 2.23 2.36
N MET A 19 1.99 0.97 2.45
CA MET A 19 1.66 0.15 3.60
C MET A 19 2.93 -0.45 4.19
N GLU A 20 3.12 -0.24 5.48
CA GLU A 20 4.14 -0.94 6.23
C GLU A 20 3.50 -2.17 6.84
N THR A 21 3.88 -3.35 6.36
CA THR A 21 3.30 -4.59 6.85
C THR A 21 3.84 -4.93 8.23
N ASP A 22 3.14 -5.81 8.93
CA ASP A 22 3.57 -6.28 10.24
C ASP A 22 4.92 -7.00 10.18
N GLY A 23 5.28 -7.52 9.02
CA GLY A 23 6.58 -8.15 8.81
C GLY A 23 7.72 -7.20 8.49
N GLY A 24 7.46 -5.90 8.45
CA GLY A 24 8.48 -4.90 8.18
C GLY A 24 8.71 -4.58 6.72
N GLU A 25 7.83 -5.04 5.85
CA GLU A 25 7.93 -4.75 4.42
C GLU A 25 7.08 -3.53 4.07
N THR A 26 7.51 -2.79 3.05
CA THR A 26 6.78 -1.62 2.57
C THR A 26 6.34 -1.84 1.13
N TYR A 27 5.07 -1.58 0.87
CA TYR A 27 4.50 -1.68 -0.46
C TYR A 27 3.88 -0.35 -0.85
N MET A 28 3.97 0.01 -2.13
CA MET A 28 3.22 1.13 -2.66
C MET A 28 1.83 0.65 -3.04
N LEU A 29 0.81 1.32 -2.54
CA LEU A 29 -0.57 0.92 -2.78
C LEU A 29 -1.14 1.61 -4.01
N ALA A 30 -1.90 0.86 -4.79
CA ALA A 30 -2.63 1.37 -5.95
C ALA A 30 -4.00 0.69 -5.98
N GLY A 31 -4.91 1.18 -6.80
CA GLY A 31 -6.23 0.58 -6.97
C GLY A 31 -7.29 1.19 -6.06
N SER A 32 -8.07 0.36 -5.42
CA SER A 32 -9.20 0.82 -4.60
C SER A 32 -8.71 1.27 -3.23
N LEU A 33 -8.60 2.58 -3.03
CA LEU A 33 -8.11 3.16 -1.80
C LEU A 33 -9.13 4.08 -1.14
N ASP A 34 -10.41 3.75 -1.27
CA ASP A 34 -11.48 4.56 -0.69
C ASP A 34 -11.44 4.50 0.83
N GLY A 35 -11.49 5.67 1.45
CA GLY A 35 -11.55 5.76 2.90
C GLY A 35 -10.24 5.56 3.64
N VAL A 36 -9.11 5.49 2.93
CA VAL A 36 -7.81 5.33 3.59
C VAL A 36 -7.38 6.63 4.26
N LYS A 37 -6.68 6.48 5.37
CA LYS A 37 -6.15 7.60 6.14
C LYS A 37 -4.72 7.29 6.56
N ASP A 38 -3.93 8.34 6.71
CA ASP A 38 -2.56 8.21 7.20
C ASP A 38 -2.54 7.65 8.62
N GLY A 39 -1.75 6.62 8.84
CA GLY A 39 -1.62 5.97 10.15
C GLY A 39 -2.69 4.94 10.46
N MET A 40 -3.58 4.68 9.54
CA MET A 40 -4.66 3.71 9.75
C MET A 40 -4.14 2.29 9.60
N LYS A 41 -4.63 1.40 10.47
CA LYS A 41 -4.37 -0.02 10.32
C LYS A 41 -5.44 -0.64 9.44
N ALA A 42 -4.98 -1.45 8.50
CA ALA A 42 -5.90 -2.08 7.54
C ALA A 42 -5.36 -3.40 7.02
N GLU A 43 -6.27 -4.19 6.51
CA GLU A 43 -5.96 -5.37 5.74
C GLU A 43 -6.34 -5.10 4.30
N VAL A 44 -5.42 -5.32 3.39
CA VAL A 44 -5.68 -5.16 1.96
C VAL A 44 -5.54 -6.49 1.26
N GLU A 45 -6.38 -6.70 0.27
CA GLU A 45 -6.35 -7.89 -0.56
C GLU A 45 -6.16 -7.46 -2.00
N GLY A 46 -5.26 -8.13 -2.68
CA GLY A 46 -4.97 -7.82 -4.08
C GLY A 46 -3.76 -8.56 -4.58
N LYS A 47 -3.00 -7.91 -5.46
CA LYS A 47 -1.84 -8.51 -6.11
C LYS A 47 -0.62 -7.63 -6.01
N VAL A 48 0.53 -8.27 -5.81
CA VAL A 48 1.82 -7.59 -5.91
C VAL A 48 2.21 -7.52 -7.37
N ASP A 49 2.54 -6.34 -7.84
CA ASP A 49 3.01 -6.13 -9.20
C ASP A 49 4.51 -5.84 -9.16
N LYS A 50 5.30 -6.87 -9.38
CA LYS A 50 6.75 -6.74 -9.38
C LYS A 50 7.29 -6.21 -10.71
N GLY A 51 6.51 -6.34 -11.77
CA GLY A 51 6.94 -5.88 -13.08
C GLY A 51 6.81 -4.38 -13.28
N ALA A 52 6.04 -3.71 -12.43
CA ALA A 52 5.82 -2.28 -12.52
C ALA A 52 6.74 -1.48 -11.60
N MET A 53 7.92 -1.99 -11.34
CA MET A 53 8.85 -1.30 -10.45
C MET A 53 9.24 0.04 -11.01
N GLY A 54 8.73 1.07 -10.38
CA GLY A 54 9.11 2.41 -10.70
C GLY A 54 10.52 2.73 -10.24
N ILE A 55 11.17 3.63 -10.92
CA ILE A 55 12.51 4.05 -10.55
C ILE A 55 12.44 4.86 -9.27
N GLY A 56 13.28 4.51 -8.30
CA GLY A 56 13.37 5.22 -7.03
C GLY A 56 12.23 4.96 -6.07
N MET A 57 11.48 3.93 -6.29
CA MET A 57 10.33 3.62 -5.46
C MET A 57 10.73 2.80 -4.24
N THR A 58 9.91 2.92 -3.21
CA THR A 58 10.12 2.22 -1.96
C THR A 58 9.43 0.86 -1.99
N GLY A 59 9.96 -0.05 -2.75
CA GLY A 59 9.45 -1.41 -2.78
C GLY A 59 8.46 -1.67 -3.90
N PRO A 60 7.90 -2.89 -3.96
CA PRO A 60 6.98 -3.28 -5.01
C PRO A 60 5.63 -2.59 -4.88
N GLN A 61 4.92 -2.51 -5.99
CA GLN A 61 3.57 -1.98 -6.02
C GLN A 61 2.57 -3.08 -5.69
N PHE A 62 1.59 -2.73 -4.89
CA PHE A 62 0.50 -3.64 -4.54
C PHE A 62 -0.81 -3.03 -5.03
N THR A 63 -1.51 -3.76 -5.90
CA THR A 63 -2.80 -3.32 -6.40
C THR A 63 -3.89 -3.83 -5.48
N VAL A 64 -4.56 -2.91 -4.81
CA VAL A 64 -5.59 -3.22 -3.82
C VAL A 64 -6.91 -3.49 -4.54
N GLN A 65 -7.50 -4.65 -4.28
CA GLN A 65 -8.82 -5.01 -4.77
C GLN A 65 -9.86 -4.84 -3.67
N LYS A 66 -9.48 -5.13 -2.43
CA LYS A 66 -10.35 -4.94 -1.27
C LYS A 66 -9.54 -4.35 -0.12
N LEU A 67 -10.18 -3.50 0.65
CA LEU A 67 -9.56 -2.87 1.82
C LEU A 67 -10.53 -2.96 2.99
N ASN A 68 -10.02 -3.46 4.12
CA ASN A 68 -10.78 -3.54 5.36
C ASN A 68 -10.03 -2.80 6.45
N ALA A 69 -10.68 -1.83 7.06
CA ALA A 69 -10.11 -1.14 8.21
C ALA A 69 -10.11 -2.09 9.42
N LEU A 70 -9.03 -2.10 10.14
CA LEU A 70 -8.90 -2.94 11.34
C LEU A 70 -9.20 -2.15 12.60
#